data_e94c9963468cbf85547a429bdff9596f
#
_entry.id   e94c9963468cbf85547a429bdff9596f
#
_cell.length_a   1.000
_cell.length_b   1.000
_cell.length_c   1.000
_cell.angle_alpha   90.00
_cell.angle_beta   90.00
_cell.angle_gamma   90.00
#
_symmetry.space_group_name_H-M   'P 1'
#
loop_
_entity.id
_entity.type
_entity.pdbx_description
1 polymer ?
#
loop_
_entity_poly.entity_id
_entity_poly.type
_entity_poly.pdbx_seq_one_letter_code
_entity_poly.pdbx_strand_id
1 'polypeptide(L)'
;MQDGIKIGVVGGDGRMLLAARCLSERYECAVWGLDGEGGDLPPGAVRCADPVSAVRGASAVLLPLPVSRDGIRLYAPLADHAPELIPLIREAEPGGILLGGKIPPGTVEAAQERGIRACDYFEDEAVQIGNAVPTAEGALAACIEALPVTVSGMRAAILGYGRVGRTLAQRMIALGAKVTAAARSPKDLAWAEADGCEPVPLAEFLASPPWCAALFNTIPARTLGRETLSKLPRETVIFELASDGGGVDAEAAADCGIRLVPLPSLPGKTAPETAGEIVCRAVCRRIREFFGTPECEEGRGRE
;
A
#
# COMPACT_ATOMS: atom_id res chain seq x y z
N MET A 1 18.48 8.04 -22.23
CA MET A 1 18.27 8.78 -20.96
C MET A 1 17.70 10.14 -21.32
N GLN A 2 16.66 10.57 -20.63
CA GLN A 2 16.14 11.94 -20.80
C GLN A 2 17.14 12.92 -20.15
N ASP A 3 17.77 13.73 -20.99
CA ASP A 3 18.86 14.61 -20.58
C ASP A 3 18.38 15.64 -19.53
N GLY A 4 19.02 15.64 -18.37
CA GLY A 4 18.92 16.68 -17.36
C GLY A 4 17.97 16.44 -16.17
N ILE A 5 17.18 15.35 -16.13
CA ILE A 5 16.34 15.04 -14.97
C ILE A 5 17.06 14.02 -14.07
N LYS A 6 17.45 14.48 -12.86
CA LYS A 6 18.02 13.62 -11.81
C LYS A 6 16.95 13.33 -10.76
N ILE A 7 16.82 12.07 -10.38
CA ILE A 7 15.85 11.61 -9.38
C ILE A 7 16.59 11.13 -8.13
N GLY A 8 16.27 11.73 -6.98
CA GLY A 8 16.69 11.22 -5.67
C GLY A 8 15.68 10.20 -5.17
N VAL A 9 16.07 8.94 -4.99
CA VAL A 9 15.22 7.89 -4.41
C VAL A 9 15.68 7.62 -2.98
N VAL A 10 14.81 7.88 -2.00
CA VAL A 10 15.23 7.91 -0.60
C VAL A 10 14.33 7.04 0.26
N GLY A 11 14.91 6.00 0.87
CA GLY A 11 14.24 5.08 1.79
C GLY A 11 13.21 4.16 1.14
N GLY A 12 12.47 3.45 1.98
CA GLY A 12 11.44 2.50 1.57
C GLY A 12 11.87 1.04 1.64
N ASP A 13 10.95 0.17 1.23
CA ASP A 13 11.13 -1.28 1.18
C ASP A 13 11.44 -1.77 -0.25
N GLY A 14 11.37 -3.08 -0.48
CA GLY A 14 11.66 -3.70 -1.78
C GLY A 14 10.92 -3.10 -2.98
N ARG A 15 9.73 -2.48 -2.77
CA ARG A 15 9.00 -1.75 -3.82
C ARG A 15 9.78 -0.57 -4.37
N MET A 16 10.48 0.15 -3.46
CA MET A 16 11.28 1.31 -3.84
C MET A 16 12.56 0.91 -4.58
N LEU A 17 13.16 -0.22 -4.22
CA LEU A 17 14.29 -0.77 -4.96
C LEU A 17 13.90 -1.08 -6.42
N LEU A 18 12.73 -1.67 -6.61
CA LEU A 18 12.22 -1.98 -7.95
C LEU A 18 11.77 -0.73 -8.72
N ALA A 19 11.15 0.24 -8.03
CA ALA A 19 10.86 1.53 -8.64
C ALA A 19 12.15 2.25 -9.07
N ALA A 20 13.20 2.25 -8.23
CA ALA A 20 14.51 2.81 -8.58
C ALA A 20 15.12 2.11 -9.80
N ARG A 21 14.98 0.76 -9.89
CA ARG A 21 15.43 -0.02 -11.06
C ARG A 21 14.74 0.43 -12.33
N CYS A 22 13.43 0.52 -12.34
CA CYS A 22 12.66 0.96 -13.51
C CYS A 22 12.95 2.42 -13.89
N LEU A 23 13.15 3.30 -12.89
CA LEU A 23 13.46 4.71 -13.14
C LEU A 23 14.86 4.91 -13.71
N SER A 24 15.84 4.13 -13.27
CA SER A 24 17.24 4.23 -13.73
C SER A 24 17.45 3.83 -15.20
N GLU A 25 16.50 3.13 -15.81
CA GLU A 25 16.49 2.87 -17.25
C GLU A 25 16.29 4.17 -18.09
N ARG A 26 15.72 5.21 -17.47
CA ARG A 26 15.28 6.43 -18.14
C ARG A 26 15.92 7.71 -17.60
N TYR A 27 16.24 7.73 -16.32
CA TYR A 27 16.71 8.90 -15.58
C TYR A 27 17.99 8.59 -14.82
N GLU A 28 18.76 9.61 -14.51
CA GLU A 28 19.84 9.51 -13.54
C GLU A 28 19.24 9.38 -12.14
N CYS A 29 19.56 8.30 -11.42
CA CYS A 29 19.01 8.03 -10.09
C CYS A 29 20.10 8.07 -9.02
N ALA A 30 19.94 8.92 -8.01
CA ALA A 30 20.72 8.93 -6.77
C ALA A 30 19.90 8.20 -5.69
N VAL A 31 20.43 7.11 -5.12
CA VAL A 31 19.65 6.19 -4.26
C VAL A 31 20.27 6.09 -2.88
N TRP A 32 19.42 6.21 -1.84
CA TRP A 32 19.83 6.00 -0.46
C TRP A 32 18.81 5.18 0.33
N GLY A 33 19.32 4.33 1.25
CA GLY A 33 18.49 3.58 2.21
C GLY A 33 17.77 2.39 1.60
N LEU A 34 18.30 1.81 0.52
CA LEU A 34 17.82 0.60 -0.12
C LEU A 34 18.89 -0.51 -0.10
N ASP A 35 19.56 -0.68 1.04
CA ASP A 35 20.73 -1.55 1.22
C ASP A 35 20.40 -3.00 1.62
N GLY A 36 19.11 -3.34 1.75
CA GLY A 36 18.64 -4.67 2.18
C GLY A 36 18.81 -5.77 1.13
N GLU A 37 18.39 -6.98 1.48
CA GLU A 37 18.42 -8.22 0.67
C GLU A 37 17.63 -8.10 -0.66
N GLY A 38 18.11 -7.33 -1.61
CA GLY A 38 17.41 -7.10 -2.89
C GLY A 38 18.34 -7.04 -4.10
N GLY A 39 19.63 -7.28 -3.90
CA GLY A 39 20.61 -7.30 -4.98
C GLY A 39 21.27 -5.94 -5.27
N ASP A 40 22.15 -5.94 -6.24
CA ASP A 40 22.89 -4.76 -6.69
C ASP A 40 21.94 -3.70 -7.26
N LEU A 41 22.31 -2.43 -7.05
CA LEU A 41 21.63 -1.32 -7.72
C LEU A 41 21.72 -1.51 -9.24
N PRO A 42 20.67 -1.12 -9.97
CA PRO A 42 20.68 -1.25 -11.42
C PRO A 42 21.73 -0.34 -12.05
N PRO A 43 22.24 -0.66 -13.26
CA PRO A 43 23.05 0.25 -14.04
C PRO A 43 22.35 1.61 -14.20
N GLY A 44 23.06 2.71 -13.98
CA GLY A 44 22.49 4.07 -14.04
C GLY A 44 21.98 4.62 -12.71
N ALA A 45 21.94 3.80 -11.66
CA ALA A 45 21.68 4.26 -10.29
C ALA A 45 22.98 4.41 -9.51
N VAL A 46 23.14 5.52 -8.81
CA VAL A 46 24.29 5.82 -7.95
C VAL A 46 23.89 5.71 -6.49
N ARG A 47 24.57 4.86 -5.74
CA ARG A 47 24.38 4.74 -4.28
C ARG A 47 24.97 5.95 -3.57
N CYS A 48 24.18 6.59 -2.73
CA CYS A 48 24.60 7.70 -1.90
C CYS A 48 24.97 7.22 -0.49
N ALA A 49 25.99 7.81 0.10
CA ALA A 49 26.45 7.48 1.46
C ALA A 49 25.49 7.99 2.56
N ASP A 50 24.75 9.05 2.26
CA ASP A 50 23.79 9.67 3.17
C ASP A 50 22.53 10.15 2.42
N PRO A 51 21.39 10.38 3.11
CA PRO A 51 20.14 10.74 2.49
C PRO A 51 20.16 12.13 1.84
N VAL A 52 20.98 13.06 2.36
CA VAL A 52 21.09 14.43 1.84
C VAL A 52 21.76 14.41 0.48
N SER A 53 22.79 13.59 0.29
CA SER A 53 23.48 13.41 -0.99
C SER A 53 22.55 12.87 -2.09
N ALA A 54 21.53 12.08 -1.74
CA ALA A 54 20.55 11.60 -2.69
C ALA A 54 19.52 12.66 -3.10
N VAL A 55 19.20 13.59 -2.19
CA VAL A 55 18.20 14.65 -2.40
C VAL A 55 18.80 15.88 -3.08
N ARG A 56 20.06 16.23 -2.75
CA ARG A 56 20.73 17.44 -3.24
C ARG A 56 21.02 17.35 -4.74
N GLY A 57 20.64 18.39 -5.47
CA GLY A 57 20.78 18.45 -6.94
C GLY A 57 19.80 17.54 -7.69
N ALA A 58 18.82 16.94 -7.01
CA ALA A 58 17.77 16.15 -7.65
C ALA A 58 16.61 17.07 -8.11
N SER A 59 16.21 16.96 -9.37
CA SER A 59 15.04 17.65 -9.92
C SER A 59 13.72 17.05 -9.41
N ALA A 60 13.74 15.76 -9.06
CA ALA A 60 12.63 15.05 -8.44
C ALA A 60 13.13 14.23 -7.26
N VAL A 61 12.40 14.24 -6.14
CA VAL A 61 12.68 13.41 -4.98
C VAL A 61 11.54 12.41 -4.82
N LEU A 62 11.87 11.13 -4.85
CA LEU A 62 10.93 10.03 -4.66
C LEU A 62 11.07 9.45 -3.24
N LEU A 63 9.99 9.55 -2.49
CA LEU A 63 9.81 8.99 -1.16
C LEU A 63 8.90 7.76 -1.18
N PRO A 64 8.95 6.87 -0.17
CA PRO A 64 8.20 5.62 -0.14
C PRO A 64 6.68 5.76 0.08
N LEU A 65 6.01 4.61 0.12
CA LEU A 65 4.61 4.45 0.53
C LEU A 65 4.52 3.48 1.73
N PRO A 66 4.14 3.93 2.95
CA PRO A 66 3.95 5.34 3.31
C PRO A 66 5.28 6.09 3.38
N VAL A 67 5.25 7.41 3.23
CA VAL A 67 6.43 8.26 3.42
C VAL A 67 6.96 8.14 4.86
N SER A 68 6.05 8.05 5.82
CA SER A 68 6.36 7.93 7.25
C SER A 68 5.33 7.06 7.96
N ARG A 69 5.71 6.50 9.12
CA ARG A 69 4.78 5.81 10.03
C ARG A 69 4.44 6.62 11.27
N ASP A 70 5.32 7.55 11.66
CA ASP A 70 5.17 8.41 12.84
C ASP A 70 4.89 9.88 12.49
N GLY A 71 4.90 10.20 11.19
CA GLY A 71 4.73 11.56 10.66
C GLY A 71 5.98 12.42 10.74
N ILE A 72 7.08 11.92 11.32
CA ILE A 72 8.32 12.67 11.60
C ILE A 72 9.50 12.11 10.80
N ARG A 73 9.68 10.79 10.82
CA ARG A 73 10.82 10.11 10.21
C ARG A 73 10.45 9.41 8.92
N LEU A 74 11.39 9.43 8.00
CA LEU A 74 11.28 8.68 6.74
C LEU A 74 11.09 7.17 7.01
N TYR A 75 10.16 6.53 6.32
CA TYR A 75 10.06 5.08 6.33
C TYR A 75 11.21 4.47 5.53
N ALA A 76 12.22 3.96 6.22
CA ALA A 76 13.43 3.41 5.62
C ALA A 76 13.84 2.09 6.30
N PRO A 77 13.02 1.01 6.17
CA PRO A 77 13.28 -0.25 6.88
C PRO A 77 14.51 -1.02 6.38
N LEU A 78 15.08 -0.64 5.24
CA LEU A 78 16.27 -1.25 4.66
C LEU A 78 17.54 -0.44 4.96
N ALA A 79 17.44 0.70 5.65
CA ALA A 79 18.56 1.53 6.05
C ALA A 79 18.88 1.33 7.53
N ASP A 80 20.13 1.64 7.91
CA ASP A 80 20.61 1.57 9.30
C ASP A 80 19.92 2.59 10.22
N HIS A 81 19.38 3.68 9.65
CA HIS A 81 18.67 4.72 10.38
C HIS A 81 17.58 5.37 9.55
N ALA A 82 16.62 6.02 10.22
CA ALA A 82 15.54 6.76 9.58
C ALA A 82 15.73 8.27 9.82
N PRO A 83 16.07 9.07 8.78
CA PRO A 83 16.24 10.51 8.91
C PRO A 83 14.91 11.21 9.18
N GLU A 84 14.96 12.38 9.82
CA GLU A 84 13.79 13.25 9.92
C GLU A 84 13.44 13.86 8.56
N LEU A 85 12.16 13.88 8.24
CA LEU A 85 11.66 14.32 6.92
C LEU A 85 11.88 15.81 6.67
N ILE A 86 11.49 16.66 7.60
CA ILE A 86 11.55 18.13 7.40
C ILE A 86 12.97 18.62 7.14
N PRO A 87 13.99 18.27 7.96
CA PRO A 87 15.37 18.62 7.66
C PRO A 87 15.84 18.10 6.29
N LEU A 88 15.48 16.85 5.97
CA LEU A 88 15.86 16.24 4.69
C LEU A 88 15.25 16.99 3.48
N ILE A 89 13.96 17.33 3.53
CA ILE A 89 13.29 18.03 2.43
C ILE A 89 13.82 19.47 2.26
N ARG A 90 14.30 20.09 3.33
CA ARG A 90 14.94 21.41 3.24
C ARG A 90 16.26 21.42 2.46
N GLU A 91 16.88 20.26 2.25
CA GLU A 91 18.08 20.10 1.40
C GLU A 91 17.75 19.88 -0.09
N ALA A 92 16.47 19.66 -0.44
CA ALA A 92 16.04 19.49 -1.82
C ALA A 92 16.09 20.80 -2.63
N GLU A 93 16.32 20.67 -3.93
CA GLU A 93 16.45 21.81 -4.82
C GLU A 93 15.10 22.54 -5.02
N PRO A 94 15.08 23.88 -4.89
CA PRO A 94 13.89 24.67 -5.19
C PRO A 94 13.42 24.47 -6.64
N GLY A 95 12.11 24.52 -6.86
CA GLY A 95 11.52 24.36 -8.19
C GLY A 95 11.40 22.93 -8.68
N GLY A 96 11.81 21.95 -7.86
CA GLY A 96 11.66 20.53 -8.14
C GLY A 96 10.29 19.97 -7.75
N ILE A 97 10.15 18.64 -7.88
CA ILE A 97 8.96 17.89 -7.45
C ILE A 97 9.31 16.86 -6.37
N LEU A 98 8.50 16.82 -5.31
CA LEU A 98 8.52 15.79 -4.26
C LEU A 98 7.39 14.79 -4.53
N LEU A 99 7.73 13.53 -4.71
CA LEU A 99 6.79 12.43 -4.97
C LEU A 99 6.82 11.47 -3.77
N GLY A 100 5.67 11.14 -3.23
CA GLY A 100 5.57 10.22 -2.10
C GLY A 100 4.19 9.59 -2.04
N GLY A 101 4.01 8.58 -1.20
CA GLY A 101 2.68 8.05 -0.91
C GLY A 101 2.30 8.26 0.55
N LYS A 102 1.12 8.84 0.81
CA LYS A 102 0.68 9.28 2.15
C LYS A 102 1.69 10.27 2.75
N ILE A 103 1.92 11.37 2.07
CA ILE A 103 2.87 12.41 2.51
C ILE A 103 2.31 13.11 3.75
N PRO A 104 3.05 13.17 4.88
CA PRO A 104 2.60 13.90 6.06
C PRO A 104 2.41 15.41 5.76
N PRO A 105 1.36 16.07 6.33
CA PRO A 105 1.07 17.49 6.07
C PRO A 105 2.27 18.41 6.32
N GLY A 106 3.00 18.24 7.42
CA GLY A 106 4.19 19.06 7.71
C GLY A 106 5.33 18.88 6.69
N THR A 107 5.41 17.73 6.02
CA THR A 107 6.36 17.51 4.91
C THR A 107 5.93 18.25 3.65
N VAL A 108 4.62 18.30 3.38
CA VAL A 108 4.05 19.09 2.27
C VAL A 108 4.33 20.58 2.48
N GLU A 109 4.09 21.09 3.69
CA GLU A 109 4.37 22.48 4.06
C GLU A 109 5.86 22.83 3.89
N ALA A 110 6.75 21.99 4.40
CA ALA A 110 8.19 22.19 4.25
C ALA A 110 8.67 22.18 2.79
N ALA A 111 8.06 21.36 1.93
CA ALA A 111 8.33 21.37 0.50
C ALA A 111 7.83 22.68 -0.15
N GLN A 112 6.63 23.13 0.20
CA GLN A 112 6.06 24.39 -0.32
C GLN A 112 6.89 25.61 0.10
N GLU A 113 7.39 25.68 1.35
CA GLU A 113 8.30 26.73 1.81
C GLU A 113 9.57 26.82 0.97
N ARG A 114 10.00 25.73 0.35
CA ARG A 114 11.16 25.65 -0.55
C ARG A 114 10.80 25.87 -2.03
N GLY A 115 9.53 26.12 -2.34
CA GLY A 115 9.08 26.21 -3.73
C GLY A 115 9.10 24.87 -4.46
N ILE A 116 9.03 23.75 -3.73
CA ILE A 116 8.97 22.39 -4.27
C ILE A 116 7.50 21.95 -4.34
N ARG A 117 7.08 21.40 -5.48
CA ARG A 117 5.73 20.86 -5.63
C ARG A 117 5.64 19.47 -5.02
N ALA A 118 4.89 19.32 -3.94
CA ALA A 118 4.58 18.01 -3.37
C ALA A 118 3.42 17.35 -4.15
N CYS A 119 3.57 16.07 -4.45
CA CYS A 119 2.58 15.26 -5.14
C CYS A 119 2.47 13.88 -4.48
N ASP A 120 1.34 13.63 -3.85
CA ASP A 120 1.03 12.30 -3.29
C ASP A 120 0.53 11.39 -4.42
N TYR A 121 1.38 10.45 -4.87
CA TYR A 121 0.99 9.52 -5.93
C TYR A 121 -0.02 8.47 -5.45
N PHE A 122 -0.21 8.32 -4.13
CA PHE A 122 -1.20 7.39 -3.60
C PHE A 122 -2.62 7.96 -3.60
N GLU A 123 -2.80 9.28 -3.84
CA GLU A 123 -4.12 9.86 -4.12
C GLU A 123 -4.67 9.47 -5.49
N ASP A 124 -3.82 8.94 -6.36
CA ASP A 124 -4.22 8.45 -7.67
C ASP A 124 -5.03 7.15 -7.56
N GLU A 125 -6.27 7.18 -8.05
CA GLU A 125 -7.17 6.03 -8.02
C GLU A 125 -6.59 4.80 -8.73
N ALA A 126 -5.87 4.99 -9.83
CA ALA A 126 -5.23 3.89 -10.56
C ALA A 126 -4.14 3.21 -9.72
N VAL A 127 -3.39 3.98 -8.92
CA VAL A 127 -2.39 3.45 -7.98
C VAL A 127 -3.07 2.67 -6.86
N GLN A 128 -4.16 3.20 -6.31
CA GLN A 128 -4.89 2.53 -5.22
C GLN A 128 -5.54 1.23 -5.69
N ILE A 129 -6.14 1.22 -6.89
CA ILE A 129 -6.71 0.01 -7.52
C ILE A 129 -5.60 -1.00 -7.80
N GLY A 130 -4.50 -0.58 -8.44
CA GLY A 130 -3.36 -1.45 -8.69
C GLY A 130 -2.80 -2.07 -7.41
N ASN A 131 -2.64 -1.27 -6.35
CA ASN A 131 -2.13 -1.73 -5.05
C ASN A 131 -3.11 -2.64 -4.29
N ALA A 132 -4.41 -2.60 -4.62
CA ALA A 132 -5.40 -3.52 -4.03
C ALA A 132 -5.19 -4.97 -4.50
N VAL A 133 -4.62 -5.18 -5.69
CA VAL A 133 -4.35 -6.52 -6.25
C VAL A 133 -3.38 -7.30 -5.36
N PRO A 134 -2.12 -6.86 -5.18
CA PRO A 134 -1.17 -7.58 -4.31
C PRO A 134 -1.61 -7.59 -2.84
N THR A 135 -2.39 -6.62 -2.38
CA THR A 135 -2.98 -6.64 -1.04
C THR A 135 -3.96 -7.80 -0.88
N ALA A 136 -4.87 -7.96 -1.84
CA ALA A 136 -5.87 -9.03 -1.81
C ALA A 136 -5.24 -10.42 -1.94
N GLU A 137 -4.25 -10.56 -2.80
CA GLU A 137 -3.53 -11.82 -2.98
C GLU A 137 -2.71 -12.20 -1.74
N GLY A 138 -2.07 -11.23 -1.10
CA GLY A 138 -1.38 -11.45 0.16
C GLY A 138 -2.33 -11.83 1.31
N ALA A 139 -3.52 -11.24 1.37
CA ALA A 139 -4.54 -11.62 2.34
C ALA A 139 -5.05 -13.03 2.11
N LEU A 140 -5.27 -13.41 0.86
CA LEU A 140 -5.66 -14.76 0.47
C LEU A 140 -4.59 -15.79 0.82
N ALA A 141 -3.32 -15.50 0.53
CA ALA A 141 -2.19 -16.36 0.90
C ALA A 141 -2.12 -16.56 2.41
N ALA A 142 -2.23 -15.50 3.21
CA ALA A 142 -2.25 -15.58 4.66
C ALA A 142 -3.45 -16.39 5.18
N CYS A 143 -4.61 -16.31 4.52
CA CYS A 143 -5.78 -17.11 4.84
C CYS A 143 -5.54 -18.60 4.60
N ILE A 144 -4.97 -18.97 3.45
CA ILE A 144 -4.64 -20.36 3.09
C ILE A 144 -3.62 -20.94 4.07
N GLU A 145 -2.63 -20.16 4.47
CA GLU A 145 -1.60 -20.60 5.42
C GLU A 145 -2.16 -20.74 6.86
N ALA A 146 -3.08 -19.86 7.26
CA ALA A 146 -3.58 -19.83 8.63
C ALA A 146 -4.67 -20.85 8.93
N LEU A 147 -5.42 -21.28 7.92
CA LEU A 147 -6.61 -22.15 8.08
C LEU A 147 -6.38 -23.56 7.53
N PRO A 148 -6.80 -24.60 8.29
CA PRO A 148 -6.61 -25.99 7.87
C PRO A 148 -7.69 -26.49 6.88
N VAL A 149 -8.36 -25.56 6.18
CA VAL A 149 -9.45 -25.88 5.24
C VAL A 149 -9.21 -25.23 3.89
N THR A 150 -9.79 -25.81 2.84
CA THR A 150 -9.69 -25.24 1.48
C THR A 150 -10.54 -23.97 1.37
N VAL A 151 -10.13 -23.06 0.48
CA VAL A 151 -10.93 -21.88 0.12
C VAL A 151 -12.23 -22.29 -0.57
N SER A 152 -12.19 -23.35 -1.38
CA SER A 152 -13.39 -23.90 -2.03
C SER A 152 -14.41 -24.37 -1.00
N GLY A 153 -15.62 -23.81 -1.05
CA GLY A 153 -16.70 -24.07 -0.11
C GLY A 153 -16.61 -23.32 1.23
N MET A 154 -15.49 -22.63 1.51
CA MET A 154 -15.31 -21.83 2.72
C MET A 154 -16.34 -20.71 2.79
N ARG A 155 -16.91 -20.49 3.99
CA ARG A 155 -17.64 -19.25 4.28
C ARG A 155 -16.67 -18.18 4.78
N ALA A 156 -16.60 -17.07 4.09
CA ALA A 156 -15.78 -15.93 4.45
C ALA A 156 -16.61 -14.66 4.53
N ALA A 157 -16.23 -13.77 5.43
CA ALA A 157 -16.83 -12.44 5.53
C ALA A 157 -15.80 -11.36 5.23
N ILE A 158 -16.20 -10.31 4.50
CA ILE A 158 -15.36 -9.16 4.17
C ILE A 158 -16.07 -7.90 4.65
N LEU A 159 -15.44 -7.19 5.61
CA LEU A 159 -15.90 -5.90 6.09
C LEU A 159 -15.27 -4.78 5.26
N GLY A 160 -16.13 -3.99 4.62
CA GLY A 160 -15.73 -2.98 3.63
C GLY A 160 -15.69 -3.55 2.22
N TYR A 161 -16.38 -2.87 1.28
CA TYR A 161 -16.43 -3.28 -0.13
C TYR A 161 -15.84 -2.20 -1.04
N GLY A 162 -14.71 -1.62 -0.56
CA GLY A 162 -13.86 -0.73 -1.34
C GLY A 162 -12.93 -1.52 -2.27
N ARG A 163 -11.89 -0.87 -2.77
CA ARG A 163 -10.90 -1.45 -3.71
C ARG A 163 -10.34 -2.79 -3.25
N VAL A 164 -9.84 -2.86 -2.02
CA VAL A 164 -9.25 -4.09 -1.46
C VAL A 164 -10.32 -5.16 -1.22
N GLY A 165 -11.42 -4.81 -0.54
CA GLY A 165 -12.47 -5.77 -0.19
C GLY A 165 -13.09 -6.40 -1.44
N ARG A 166 -13.40 -5.58 -2.46
CA ARG A 166 -13.94 -6.05 -3.73
C ARG A 166 -12.96 -6.96 -4.48
N THR A 167 -11.70 -6.55 -4.57
CA THR A 167 -10.65 -7.33 -5.23
C THR A 167 -10.43 -8.69 -4.55
N LEU A 168 -10.47 -8.74 -3.21
CA LEU A 168 -10.35 -9.97 -2.44
C LEU A 168 -11.58 -10.87 -2.64
N ALA A 169 -12.78 -10.30 -2.57
CA ALA A 169 -14.03 -11.03 -2.77
C ALA A 169 -14.06 -11.77 -4.11
N GLN A 170 -13.73 -11.08 -5.19
CA GLN A 170 -13.68 -11.66 -6.54
C GLN A 170 -12.71 -12.85 -6.63
N ARG A 171 -11.53 -12.77 -5.98
CA ARG A 171 -10.57 -13.89 -5.95
C ARG A 171 -11.08 -15.06 -5.13
N MET A 172 -11.67 -14.80 -3.98
CA MET A 172 -12.21 -15.84 -3.11
C MET A 172 -13.39 -16.57 -3.79
N ILE A 173 -14.29 -15.83 -4.46
CA ILE A 173 -15.40 -16.39 -5.24
C ILE A 173 -14.88 -17.25 -6.39
N ALA A 174 -13.86 -16.77 -7.12
CA ALA A 174 -13.24 -17.53 -8.19
C ALA A 174 -12.62 -18.87 -7.72
N LEU A 175 -12.20 -18.94 -6.46
CA LEU A 175 -11.73 -20.17 -5.81
C LEU A 175 -12.87 -20.99 -5.16
N GLY A 176 -14.13 -20.58 -5.34
CA GLY A 176 -15.29 -21.30 -4.85
C GLY A 176 -15.71 -21.01 -3.41
N ALA A 177 -15.23 -19.93 -2.79
CA ALA A 177 -15.69 -19.49 -1.48
C ALA A 177 -17.11 -18.90 -1.54
N LYS A 178 -17.84 -19.00 -0.43
CA LYS A 178 -19.11 -18.29 -0.18
C LYS A 178 -18.78 -17.01 0.59
N VAL A 179 -18.87 -15.86 -0.06
CA VAL A 179 -18.45 -14.59 0.51
C VAL A 179 -19.64 -13.75 0.93
N THR A 180 -19.72 -13.40 2.22
CA THR A 180 -20.60 -12.36 2.75
C THR A 180 -19.82 -11.04 2.75
N ALA A 181 -20.37 -9.99 2.09
CA ALA A 181 -19.75 -8.68 2.04
C ALA A 181 -20.56 -7.67 2.87
N ALA A 182 -19.95 -7.11 3.91
CA ALA A 182 -20.60 -6.14 4.78
C ALA A 182 -20.13 -4.71 4.46
N ALA A 183 -21.04 -3.82 4.08
CA ALA A 183 -20.75 -2.45 3.72
C ALA A 183 -21.81 -1.46 4.23
N ARG A 184 -21.42 -0.16 4.31
CA ARG A 184 -22.34 0.91 4.72
C ARG A 184 -23.12 1.51 3.56
N SER A 185 -22.48 1.59 2.40
CA SER A 185 -23.03 2.27 1.23
C SER A 185 -23.94 1.33 0.44
N PRO A 186 -25.16 1.75 0.08
CA PRO A 186 -26.01 0.98 -0.83
C PRO A 186 -25.34 0.67 -2.18
N LYS A 187 -24.49 1.57 -2.67
CA LYS A 187 -23.67 1.36 -3.87
C LYS A 187 -22.75 0.17 -3.72
N ASP A 188 -22.05 0.07 -2.57
CA ASP A 188 -21.10 -1.01 -2.33
C ASP A 188 -21.81 -2.35 -2.13
N LEU A 189 -22.98 -2.36 -1.50
CA LEU A 189 -23.85 -3.54 -1.38
C LEU A 189 -24.33 -4.03 -2.74
N ALA A 190 -24.77 -3.13 -3.61
CA ALA A 190 -25.18 -3.47 -4.98
C ALA A 190 -24.01 -4.05 -5.81
N TRP A 191 -22.78 -3.49 -5.64
CA TRP A 191 -21.60 -4.07 -6.25
C TRP A 191 -21.26 -5.46 -5.68
N ALA A 192 -21.41 -5.65 -4.37
CA ALA A 192 -21.18 -6.95 -3.74
C ALA A 192 -22.13 -8.03 -4.30
N GLU A 193 -23.39 -7.71 -4.45
CA GLU A 193 -24.39 -8.59 -5.05
C GLU A 193 -24.08 -8.91 -6.52
N ALA A 194 -23.73 -7.88 -7.32
CA ALA A 194 -23.37 -8.05 -8.73
C ALA A 194 -22.10 -8.89 -8.92
N ASP A 195 -21.15 -8.82 -8.00
CA ASP A 195 -19.93 -9.62 -7.99
C ASP A 195 -20.15 -11.06 -7.42
N GLY A 196 -21.36 -11.41 -6.98
CA GLY A 196 -21.73 -12.74 -6.49
C GLY A 196 -21.51 -12.96 -4.99
N CYS A 197 -21.34 -11.90 -4.20
CA CYS A 197 -21.34 -11.96 -2.75
C CYS A 197 -22.78 -11.97 -2.19
N GLU A 198 -22.93 -12.41 -0.94
CA GLU A 198 -24.09 -12.13 -0.10
C GLU A 198 -23.92 -10.74 0.53
N PRO A 199 -24.69 -9.71 0.11
CA PRO A 199 -24.53 -8.36 0.63
C PRO A 199 -25.27 -8.23 1.98
N VAL A 200 -24.61 -7.64 2.97
CA VAL A 200 -25.19 -7.40 4.30
C VAL A 200 -24.89 -5.95 4.72
N PRO A 201 -25.88 -5.17 5.18
CA PRO A 201 -25.62 -3.88 5.79
C PRO A 201 -24.63 -4.02 6.97
N LEU A 202 -23.60 -3.17 7.04
CA LEU A 202 -22.56 -3.29 8.06
C LEU A 202 -23.13 -3.30 9.49
N ALA A 203 -24.15 -2.48 9.77
CA ALA A 203 -24.79 -2.44 11.10
C ALA A 203 -25.47 -3.77 11.45
N GLU A 204 -26.10 -4.42 10.49
CA GLU A 204 -26.72 -5.73 10.65
C GLU A 204 -25.67 -6.82 10.91
N PHE A 205 -24.59 -6.82 10.11
CA PHE A 205 -23.46 -7.71 10.34
C PHE A 205 -22.90 -7.57 11.75
N LEU A 206 -22.66 -6.34 12.22
CA LEU A 206 -22.09 -6.09 13.55
C LEU A 206 -23.04 -6.50 14.66
N ALA A 207 -24.36 -6.38 14.45
CA ALA A 207 -25.37 -6.80 15.42
C ALA A 207 -25.52 -8.31 15.53
N SER A 208 -25.40 -9.03 14.41
CA SER A 208 -25.54 -10.49 14.33
C SER A 208 -24.62 -11.07 13.24
N PRO A 209 -23.31 -11.21 13.51
CA PRO A 209 -22.38 -11.71 12.50
C PRO A 209 -22.71 -13.15 12.13
N PRO A 210 -22.81 -13.48 10.83
CA PRO A 210 -23.02 -14.84 10.38
C PRO A 210 -21.74 -15.69 10.66
N TRP A 211 -21.94 -17.00 10.76
CA TRP A 211 -20.81 -17.90 10.88
C TRP A 211 -19.89 -17.83 9.65
N CYS A 212 -18.60 -17.62 9.86
CA CYS A 212 -17.56 -17.65 8.85
C CYS A 212 -16.25 -18.23 9.43
N ALA A 213 -15.48 -18.93 8.59
CA ALA A 213 -14.16 -19.42 8.98
C ALA A 213 -13.11 -18.28 8.94
N ALA A 214 -13.23 -17.38 7.98
CA ALA A 214 -12.37 -16.23 7.78
C ALA A 214 -13.16 -14.92 7.77
N LEU A 215 -12.71 -13.92 8.51
CA LEU A 215 -13.25 -12.57 8.48
C LEU A 215 -12.13 -11.60 8.12
N PHE A 216 -12.28 -10.88 7.00
CA PHE A 216 -11.31 -9.89 6.55
C PHE A 216 -11.81 -8.48 6.85
N ASN A 217 -11.06 -7.73 7.64
CA ASN A 217 -11.37 -6.34 7.87
C ASN A 217 -10.55 -5.43 6.95
N THR A 218 -11.23 -4.66 6.11
CA THR A 218 -10.62 -3.65 5.23
C THR A 218 -11.00 -2.22 5.61
N ILE A 219 -11.78 -2.04 6.68
CA ILE A 219 -12.28 -0.73 7.12
C ILE A 219 -11.24 -0.10 8.07
N PRO A 220 -10.66 1.07 7.75
CA PRO A 220 -9.61 1.71 8.56
C PRO A 220 -10.15 2.47 9.78
N ALA A 221 -11.36 2.20 10.20
CA ALA A 221 -11.98 2.75 11.40
C ALA A 221 -12.29 1.64 12.39
N ARG A 222 -12.22 1.94 13.70
CA ARG A 222 -12.52 0.96 14.76
C ARG A 222 -13.95 0.45 14.62
N THR A 223 -14.12 -0.72 14.09
CA THR A 223 -15.40 -1.30 13.68
C THR A 223 -15.74 -2.54 14.50
N LEU A 224 -14.76 -3.43 14.75
CA LEU A 224 -14.93 -4.65 15.49
C LEU A 224 -14.53 -4.46 16.96
N GLY A 225 -15.50 -4.10 17.78
CA GLY A 225 -15.38 -4.01 19.23
C GLY A 225 -15.84 -5.27 19.95
N ARG A 226 -15.68 -5.29 21.28
CA ARG A 226 -16.04 -6.41 22.18
C ARG A 226 -17.44 -6.97 21.93
N GLU A 227 -18.42 -6.09 21.69
CA GLU A 227 -19.82 -6.53 21.48
C GLU A 227 -19.96 -7.45 20.29
N THR A 228 -19.36 -7.10 19.15
CA THR A 228 -19.40 -7.94 17.94
C THR A 228 -18.50 -9.15 18.07
N LEU A 229 -17.29 -8.96 18.63
CA LEU A 229 -16.31 -10.05 18.80
C LEU A 229 -16.84 -11.17 19.67
N SER A 230 -17.60 -10.86 20.73
CA SER A 230 -18.19 -11.87 21.62
C SER A 230 -19.28 -12.73 20.96
N LYS A 231 -19.81 -12.30 19.82
CA LYS A 231 -20.82 -13.02 19.03
C LYS A 231 -20.21 -13.90 17.93
N LEU A 232 -18.92 -13.70 17.62
CA LEU A 232 -18.22 -14.52 16.63
C LEU A 232 -17.88 -15.90 17.20
N PRO A 233 -17.97 -16.97 16.40
CA PRO A 233 -17.42 -18.27 16.78
C PRO A 233 -15.91 -18.20 17.04
N ARG A 234 -15.43 -18.93 18.02
CA ARG A 234 -14.00 -18.96 18.39
C ARG A 234 -13.09 -19.50 17.29
N GLU A 235 -13.66 -20.28 16.38
CA GLU A 235 -12.98 -20.84 15.22
C GLU A 235 -12.76 -19.81 14.10
N THR A 236 -13.46 -18.67 14.16
CA THR A 236 -13.27 -17.59 13.19
C THR A 236 -11.88 -16.97 13.35
N VAL A 237 -11.14 -16.88 12.24
CA VAL A 237 -9.88 -16.14 12.18
C VAL A 237 -10.13 -14.79 11.54
N ILE A 238 -9.72 -13.72 12.23
CA ILE A 238 -9.81 -12.35 11.71
C ILE A 238 -8.50 -11.96 11.08
N PHE A 239 -8.55 -11.52 9.82
CA PHE A 239 -7.45 -10.97 9.07
C PHE A 239 -7.60 -9.43 9.00
N GLU A 240 -6.69 -8.69 9.64
CA GLU A 240 -6.74 -7.22 9.69
C GLU A 240 -5.88 -6.65 8.57
N LEU A 241 -6.54 -6.10 7.55
CA LEU A 241 -5.89 -5.47 6.39
C LEU A 241 -5.88 -3.94 6.49
N ALA A 242 -6.69 -3.38 7.39
CA ALA A 242 -6.76 -1.94 7.53
C ALA A 242 -5.44 -1.37 8.02
N SER A 243 -5.02 -0.26 7.43
CA SER A 243 -3.87 0.53 7.88
C SER A 243 -4.30 1.49 9.01
N ASP A 244 -3.29 2.12 9.65
CA ASP A 244 -3.48 3.24 10.59
C ASP A 244 -4.20 2.86 11.91
N GLY A 245 -3.69 1.82 12.57
CA GLY A 245 -4.15 1.41 13.90
C GLY A 245 -5.19 0.30 13.91
N GLY A 246 -5.66 -0.14 12.74
CA GLY A 246 -6.60 -1.25 12.59
C GLY A 246 -8.05 -0.91 12.95
N GLY A 247 -8.96 -1.74 12.49
CA GLY A 247 -10.39 -1.64 12.77
C GLY A 247 -10.87 -2.63 13.84
N VAL A 248 -9.98 -3.48 14.36
CA VAL A 248 -10.27 -4.52 15.35
C VAL A 248 -9.71 -4.16 16.71
N ASP A 249 -10.52 -4.31 17.75
CA ASP A 249 -10.06 -4.23 19.13
C ASP A 249 -9.27 -5.50 19.48
N ALA A 250 -7.94 -5.40 19.48
CA ALA A 250 -7.05 -6.55 19.68
C ALA A 250 -7.15 -7.14 21.10
N GLU A 251 -7.33 -6.30 22.13
CA GLU A 251 -7.51 -6.76 23.51
C GLU A 251 -8.84 -7.51 23.65
N ALA A 252 -9.90 -6.91 23.10
CA ALA A 252 -11.21 -7.58 23.12
C ALA A 252 -11.21 -8.88 22.31
N ALA A 253 -10.49 -8.95 21.18
CA ALA A 253 -10.35 -10.19 20.41
C ALA A 253 -9.67 -11.30 21.23
N ALA A 254 -8.57 -10.96 21.91
CA ALA A 254 -7.86 -11.88 22.80
C ALA A 254 -8.75 -12.36 23.95
N ASP A 255 -9.48 -11.46 24.61
CA ASP A 255 -10.41 -11.79 25.71
C ASP A 255 -11.56 -12.70 25.24
N CYS A 256 -12.05 -12.49 24.01
CA CYS A 256 -13.09 -13.36 23.41
C CYS A 256 -12.53 -14.69 22.87
N GLY A 257 -11.21 -14.90 22.87
CA GLY A 257 -10.55 -16.07 22.34
C GLY A 257 -10.58 -16.15 20.80
N ILE A 258 -10.69 -15.01 20.13
CA ILE A 258 -10.69 -14.89 18.67
C ILE A 258 -9.25 -14.68 18.16
N ARG A 259 -8.84 -15.51 17.21
CA ARG A 259 -7.52 -15.36 16.56
C ARG A 259 -7.51 -14.17 15.63
N LEU A 260 -6.65 -13.19 15.93
CA LEU A 260 -6.41 -12.00 15.08
C LEU A 260 -5.05 -12.13 14.37
N VAL A 261 -5.05 -11.95 13.05
CA VAL A 261 -3.86 -11.96 12.20
C VAL A 261 -3.70 -10.59 11.56
N PRO A 262 -2.80 -9.73 12.09
CA PRO A 262 -2.53 -8.44 11.46
C PRO A 262 -1.71 -8.62 10.18
N LEU A 263 -2.11 -7.94 9.11
CA LEU A 263 -1.52 -8.06 7.78
C LEU A 263 -1.00 -6.69 7.25
N PRO A 264 -0.01 -6.09 7.91
CA PRO A 264 0.53 -4.80 7.47
C PRO A 264 1.43 -4.94 6.24
N SER A 265 1.36 -3.95 5.34
CA SER A 265 2.29 -3.78 4.21
C SER A 265 2.34 -4.97 3.23
N LEU A 266 1.20 -5.63 2.99
CA LEU A 266 1.10 -6.81 2.13
C LEU A 266 1.73 -6.62 0.73
N PRO A 267 1.49 -5.52 -0.03
CA PRO A 267 2.06 -5.39 -1.36
C PRO A 267 3.57 -5.52 -1.41
N GLY A 268 4.27 -4.90 -0.46
CA GLY A 268 5.73 -4.97 -0.38
C GLY A 268 6.28 -6.32 0.06
N LYS A 269 5.47 -7.14 0.74
CA LYS A 269 5.85 -8.46 1.23
C LYS A 269 5.50 -9.57 0.25
N THR A 270 4.34 -9.46 -0.40
CA THR A 270 3.77 -10.54 -1.22
C THR A 270 4.19 -10.43 -2.67
N ALA A 271 4.15 -9.23 -3.25
CA ALA A 271 4.46 -8.99 -4.65
C ALA A 271 5.21 -7.65 -4.82
N PRO A 272 6.44 -7.54 -4.30
CA PRO A 272 7.21 -6.30 -4.35
C PRO A 272 7.48 -5.81 -5.77
N GLU A 273 7.66 -6.72 -6.73
CA GLU A 273 7.87 -6.38 -8.15
C GLU A 273 6.67 -5.65 -8.73
N THR A 274 5.50 -6.27 -8.69
CA THR A 274 4.26 -5.65 -9.17
C THR A 274 3.96 -4.33 -8.47
N ALA A 275 4.15 -4.28 -7.14
CA ALA A 275 3.91 -3.06 -6.38
C ALA A 275 4.94 -1.95 -6.71
N GLY A 276 6.19 -2.31 -6.97
CA GLY A 276 7.24 -1.39 -7.44
C GLY A 276 6.96 -0.83 -8.83
N GLU A 277 6.48 -1.66 -9.76
CA GLU A 277 6.06 -1.24 -11.11
C GLU A 277 4.88 -0.25 -11.06
N ILE A 278 3.90 -0.48 -10.16
CA ILE A 278 2.78 0.44 -9.96
C ILE A 278 3.29 1.82 -9.53
N VAL A 279 4.20 1.86 -8.56
CA VAL A 279 4.86 3.10 -8.12
C VAL A 279 5.63 3.75 -9.27
N CYS A 280 6.45 2.98 -9.98
CA CYS A 280 7.25 3.48 -11.11
C CYS A 280 6.37 4.13 -12.18
N ARG A 281 5.29 3.47 -12.62
CA ARG A 281 4.35 4.02 -13.61
C ARG A 281 3.73 5.34 -13.15
N ALA A 282 3.29 5.42 -11.90
CA ALA A 282 2.72 6.63 -11.33
C ALA A 282 3.75 7.77 -11.30
N VAL A 283 4.97 7.49 -10.82
CA VAL A 283 6.08 8.44 -10.73
C VAL A 283 6.48 8.95 -12.11
N CYS A 284 6.68 8.05 -13.09
CA CYS A 284 7.01 8.44 -14.47
C CYS A 284 5.94 9.36 -15.08
N ARG A 285 4.66 9.09 -14.83
CA ARG A 285 3.57 9.95 -15.29
C ARG A 285 3.67 11.35 -14.66
N ARG A 286 3.84 11.44 -13.32
CA ARG A 286 3.94 12.72 -12.61
C ARG A 286 5.18 13.53 -13.02
N ILE A 287 6.32 12.89 -13.26
CA ILE A 287 7.53 13.51 -13.77
C ILE A 287 7.27 14.09 -15.16
N ARG A 288 6.64 13.35 -16.06
CA ARG A 288 6.29 13.83 -17.41
C ARG A 288 5.33 15.03 -17.37
N GLU A 289 4.29 14.94 -16.56
CA GLU A 289 3.33 16.03 -16.37
C GLU A 289 4.01 17.31 -15.84
N PHE A 290 4.98 17.15 -14.94
CA PHE A 290 5.67 18.27 -14.30
C PHE A 290 6.71 18.93 -15.20
N PHE A 291 7.52 18.13 -15.90
CA PHE A 291 8.62 18.65 -16.76
C PHE A 291 8.23 18.80 -18.23
N GLY A 292 7.01 18.42 -18.62
CA GLY A 292 6.52 18.58 -19.99
C GLY A 292 7.20 17.65 -20.99
N THR A 293 7.68 16.49 -20.57
CA THR A 293 8.37 15.54 -21.44
C THR A 293 7.36 14.68 -22.23
N PRO A 294 7.61 14.36 -23.54
CA PRO A 294 6.69 13.61 -24.37
C PRO A 294 6.46 12.17 -23.87
N GLU A 295 5.31 11.58 -24.20
CA GLU A 295 5.03 10.18 -23.91
C GLU A 295 6.07 9.28 -24.62
N CYS A 296 6.79 8.50 -23.85
CA CYS A 296 7.48 7.35 -24.40
C CYS A 296 6.46 6.26 -24.68
N GLU A 297 6.44 5.68 -25.86
CA GLU A 297 5.67 4.47 -26.15
C GLU A 297 5.97 3.42 -25.07
N GLU A 298 4.94 3.08 -24.31
CA GLU A 298 5.02 1.98 -23.34
C GLU A 298 5.35 0.72 -24.14
N GLY A 299 6.53 0.16 -23.93
CA GLY A 299 6.91 -1.12 -24.49
C GLY A 299 5.82 -2.12 -24.12
N ARG A 300 5.06 -2.57 -25.13
CA ARG A 300 4.06 -3.63 -25.02
C ARG A 300 4.71 -4.79 -24.31
N GLY A 301 4.02 -5.30 -23.30
CA GLY A 301 4.45 -6.32 -22.40
C GLY A 301 5.19 -7.46 -23.09
N ARG A 302 6.09 -8.05 -22.33
CA ARG A 302 6.67 -9.36 -22.66
C ARG A 302 5.52 -10.37 -22.82
N GLU A 303 5.33 -10.84 -24.06
CA GLU A 303 4.56 -12.06 -24.37
C GLU A 303 5.16 -13.28 -23.66
#